data_fabffd2bebd2ecdcd88015e88d467d4d
#
_entry.id   fabffd2bebd2ecdcd88015e88d467d4d
#
_cell.length_a   1.000
_cell.length_b   1.000
_cell.length_c   1.000
_cell.angle_alpha   90.00
_cell.angle_beta   90.00
_cell.angle_gamma   90.00
#
_symmetry.space_group_name_H-M   'P 1'
#
loop_
_entity.id
_entity.type
_entity.pdbx_description
1 polymer ?
#
loop_
_entity_poly.entity_id
_entity_poly.type
_entity_poly.pdbx_seq_one_letter_code
_entity_poly.pdbx_strand_id
1 'polypeptide(L)'
;MSTLAAEALTLHNNIPQGKLSERDQVLISTLQASNPAYEPLDATVLYALYTAREAVAQADWRDLRFGINIGSSRGATALFEKHYSHFLAEGTCQTLASPTTTLGNISTWVAQDLGNQGFELSHSITCSTALHGIANAIAWLESGMEQRFLVGGSEAPLTPFTIAQVKALKIYSSLSLPYPCRAMDMTKKQSTMVLGEGAGCFCLEKGEYTNALAHIVGIGFATEKLTHSVSLSKNGDCLQTSMQRALASARNPKIDAIITHCTGTIKGDQAELNAIEAVFGDEKPLLTNNKWQHGHTYGASGALNLAMAVRMLQNNLFEPVPYLPVPESIPDKLQHILINAVGFGGNGISVVVSR
;
A
#
# COMPACT_ATOMS: atom_id res chain seq x y z
N MET A 1 9.60 11.41 -0.51
CA MET A 1 8.64 10.37 -0.09
C MET A 1 8.50 10.35 1.42
N SER A 2 7.33 10.01 1.93
CA SER A 2 7.11 9.79 3.37
C SER A 2 6.18 8.60 3.60
N THR A 3 6.39 7.90 4.69
CA THR A 3 5.56 6.76 5.11
C THR A 3 5.29 6.79 6.60
N LEU A 4 4.14 6.25 6.97
CA LEU A 4 3.68 6.02 8.32
C LEU A 4 3.16 4.59 8.41
N ALA A 5 3.76 3.74 9.23
CA ALA A 5 3.37 2.34 9.39
C ALA A 5 3.88 1.77 10.72
N ALA A 6 3.30 0.65 11.15
CA ALA A 6 3.78 -0.07 12.33
C ALA A 6 5.25 -0.47 12.20
N GLU A 7 6.00 -0.36 13.27
CA GLU A 7 7.41 -0.82 13.33
C GLU A 7 7.50 -2.34 13.56
N ALA A 8 6.48 -2.92 14.22
CA ALA A 8 6.35 -4.34 14.47
C ALA A 8 4.88 -4.72 14.70
N LEU A 9 4.58 -6.00 14.50
CA LEU A 9 3.26 -6.53 14.88
C LEU A 9 3.18 -6.68 16.41
N THR A 10 2.06 -6.23 16.97
CA THR A 10 1.77 -6.27 18.41
C THR A 10 0.45 -7.00 18.70
N LEU A 11 0.26 -7.43 19.93
CA LEU A 11 -1.02 -8.00 20.36
C LEU A 11 -1.91 -6.91 20.96
N HIS A 12 -3.11 -6.77 20.45
CA HIS A 12 -4.15 -5.96 21.04
C HIS A 12 -5.36 -6.85 21.32
N ASN A 13 -5.73 -6.98 22.59
CA ASN A 13 -6.75 -7.93 23.05
C ASN A 13 -6.51 -9.37 22.50
N ASN A 14 -5.28 -9.84 22.58
CA ASN A 14 -4.83 -11.14 22.06
C ASN A 14 -5.00 -11.33 20.53
N ILE A 15 -5.18 -10.25 19.77
CA ILE A 15 -5.27 -10.26 18.32
C ILE A 15 -4.03 -9.57 17.77
N PRO A 16 -3.23 -10.23 16.91
CA PRO A 16 -2.07 -9.58 16.31
C PRO A 16 -2.51 -8.49 15.33
N GLN A 17 -1.86 -7.33 15.39
CA GLN A 17 -2.14 -6.15 14.57
C GLN A 17 -0.86 -5.38 14.27
N GLY A 18 -0.80 -4.74 13.10
CA GLY A 18 0.20 -3.74 12.75
C GLY A 18 -0.29 -2.33 13.12
N LYS A 19 -0.25 -2.01 14.40
CA LYS A 19 -0.69 -0.71 14.91
C LYS A 19 0.47 0.29 14.94
N LEU A 20 0.21 1.55 14.63
CA LEU A 20 1.19 2.63 14.74
C LEU A 20 1.79 2.70 16.14
N SER A 21 3.08 3.05 16.22
CA SER A 21 3.77 3.27 17.49
C SER A 21 3.10 4.37 18.33
N GLU A 22 3.31 4.36 19.64
CA GLU A 22 2.82 5.45 20.51
C GLU A 22 3.34 6.82 20.04
N ARG A 23 4.59 6.88 19.60
CA ARG A 23 5.19 8.09 19.03
C ARG A 23 4.38 8.59 17.83
N ASP A 24 4.06 7.71 16.87
CA ASP A 24 3.33 8.08 15.66
C ASP A 24 1.89 8.47 15.98
N GLN A 25 1.25 7.79 16.94
CA GLN A 25 -0.07 8.17 17.43
C GLN A 25 -0.08 9.58 18.05
N VAL A 26 0.98 9.96 18.78
CA VAL A 26 1.15 11.32 19.31
C VAL A 26 1.32 12.34 18.17
N LEU A 27 2.11 12.03 17.14
CA LEU A 27 2.26 12.91 15.96
C LEU A 27 0.92 13.14 15.26
N ILE A 28 0.13 12.08 15.06
CA ILE A 28 -1.21 12.20 14.44
C ILE A 28 -2.19 12.97 15.33
N SER A 29 -2.18 12.73 16.64
CA SER A 29 -3.02 13.48 17.58
C SER A 29 -2.65 14.97 17.61
N THR A 30 -1.36 15.29 17.54
CA THR A 30 -0.85 16.65 17.45
C THR A 30 -1.28 17.33 16.15
N LEU A 31 -1.19 16.60 15.02
CA LEU A 31 -1.70 17.09 13.75
C LEU A 31 -3.20 17.37 13.83
N GLN A 32 -4.00 16.44 14.36
CA GLN A 32 -5.45 16.61 14.51
C GLN A 32 -5.79 17.86 15.35
N ALA A 33 -5.08 18.05 16.47
CA ALA A 33 -5.29 19.20 17.35
C ALA A 33 -4.80 20.55 16.76
N SER A 34 -3.97 20.54 15.71
CA SER A 34 -3.40 21.76 15.11
C SER A 34 -4.41 22.61 14.35
N ASN A 35 -5.56 22.02 13.95
CA ASN A 35 -6.61 22.73 13.23
C ASN A 35 -7.99 22.17 13.62
N PRO A 36 -8.94 22.99 14.11
CA PRO A 36 -10.28 22.53 14.44
C PRO A 36 -11.02 21.83 13.31
N ALA A 37 -10.70 22.12 12.06
CA ALA A 37 -11.28 21.44 10.90
C ALA A 37 -10.86 19.96 10.80
N TYR A 38 -9.80 19.53 11.47
CA TYR A 38 -9.33 18.14 11.46
C TYR A 38 -9.98 17.29 12.54
N GLU A 39 -10.63 17.89 13.55
CA GLU A 39 -11.27 17.16 14.63
C GLU A 39 -12.25 16.08 14.14
N PRO A 40 -13.14 16.32 13.13
CA PRO A 40 -14.09 15.34 12.65
C PRO A 40 -13.52 14.33 11.67
N LEU A 41 -12.23 14.40 11.32
CA LEU A 41 -11.65 13.57 10.27
C LEU A 41 -11.32 12.15 10.78
N ASP A 42 -11.49 11.18 9.89
CA ASP A 42 -11.06 9.81 10.13
C ASP A 42 -9.51 9.71 10.15
N ALA A 43 -9.00 8.76 10.90
CA ALA A 43 -7.57 8.49 10.97
C ALA A 43 -6.95 8.24 9.58
N THR A 44 -7.69 7.64 8.64
CA THR A 44 -7.26 7.45 7.25
C THR A 44 -6.89 8.78 6.58
N VAL A 45 -7.66 9.85 6.82
CA VAL A 45 -7.36 11.19 6.28
C VAL A 45 -6.16 11.81 6.98
N LEU A 46 -6.09 11.69 8.31
CA LEU A 46 -4.99 12.24 9.10
C LEU A 46 -3.63 11.62 8.75
N TYR A 47 -3.59 10.30 8.49
CA TYR A 47 -2.37 9.61 8.05
C TYR A 47 -1.93 10.12 6.66
N ALA A 48 -2.90 10.34 5.74
CA ALA A 48 -2.62 10.92 4.43
C ALA A 48 -2.08 12.35 4.54
N LEU A 49 -2.70 13.21 5.36
CA LEU A 49 -2.24 14.58 5.62
C LEU A 49 -0.80 14.60 6.12
N TYR A 50 -0.49 13.78 7.14
CA TYR A 50 0.85 13.70 7.70
C TYR A 50 1.90 13.31 6.66
N THR A 51 1.67 12.19 5.96
CA THR A 51 2.64 11.70 4.97
C THR A 51 2.75 12.59 3.75
N ALA A 52 1.67 13.26 3.33
CA ALA A 52 1.67 14.21 2.23
C ALA A 52 2.50 15.47 2.56
N ARG A 53 2.31 16.07 3.74
CA ARG A 53 3.10 17.23 4.20
C ARG A 53 4.60 16.92 4.17
N GLU A 54 4.99 15.78 4.75
CA GLU A 54 6.38 15.37 4.80
C GLU A 54 6.95 15.09 3.40
N ALA A 55 6.20 14.41 2.52
CA ALA A 55 6.66 14.11 1.16
C ALA A 55 6.85 15.40 0.33
N VAL A 56 5.89 16.32 0.40
CA VAL A 56 5.92 17.62 -0.30
C VAL A 56 7.06 18.49 0.23
N ALA A 57 7.28 18.51 1.56
CA ALA A 57 8.40 19.22 2.17
C ALA A 57 9.76 18.67 1.71
N GLN A 58 9.93 17.36 1.68
CA GLN A 58 11.17 16.72 1.21
C GLN A 58 11.43 16.93 -0.29
N ALA A 59 10.39 17.08 -1.09
CA ALA A 59 10.49 17.35 -2.53
C ALA A 59 10.63 18.85 -2.86
N ASP A 60 10.52 19.72 -1.88
CA ASP A 60 10.50 21.17 -2.04
C ASP A 60 9.39 21.67 -2.98
N TRP A 61 8.17 21.09 -2.84
CA TRP A 61 7.02 21.40 -3.70
C TRP A 61 5.99 22.34 -3.05
N ARG A 62 6.28 22.96 -1.92
CA ARG A 62 5.30 23.74 -1.12
C ARG A 62 4.57 24.83 -1.91
N ASP A 63 5.28 25.50 -2.83
CA ASP A 63 4.74 26.58 -3.64
C ASP A 63 4.45 26.18 -5.08
N LEU A 64 4.42 24.87 -5.35
CA LEU A 64 4.20 24.34 -6.69
C LEU A 64 2.78 23.79 -6.84
N ARG A 65 2.24 23.87 -8.05
CA ARG A 65 1.02 23.19 -8.44
C ARG A 65 1.35 21.76 -8.87
N PHE A 66 0.56 20.78 -8.38
CA PHE A 66 0.70 19.36 -8.72
C PHE A 66 -0.64 18.64 -8.62
N GLY A 67 -0.79 17.52 -9.34
CA GLY A 67 -1.91 16.63 -9.18
C GLY A 67 -1.82 15.82 -7.88
N ILE A 68 -2.94 15.36 -7.35
CA ILE A 68 -3.03 14.54 -6.14
C ILE A 68 -3.87 13.30 -6.43
N ASN A 69 -3.33 12.12 -6.09
CA ASN A 69 -4.07 10.86 -6.15
C ASN A 69 -3.71 9.97 -4.97
N ILE A 70 -4.40 10.13 -3.86
CA ILE A 70 -4.25 9.29 -2.67
C ILE A 70 -5.50 8.45 -2.51
N GLY A 71 -5.34 7.14 -2.59
CA GLY A 71 -6.42 6.18 -2.52
C GLY A 71 -6.51 5.46 -1.18
N SER A 72 -7.65 4.80 -0.97
CA SER A 72 -7.89 3.90 0.16
C SER A 72 -8.78 2.75 -0.28
N SER A 73 -8.55 1.57 0.27
CA SER A 73 -9.42 0.42 0.04
C SER A 73 -10.74 0.54 0.78
N ARG A 74 -10.71 1.10 1.98
CA ARG A 74 -11.86 1.12 2.89
C ARG A 74 -12.34 2.52 3.28
N GLY A 75 -11.51 3.55 3.07
CA GLY A 75 -11.84 4.92 3.44
C GLY A 75 -12.00 5.11 4.95
N ALA A 76 -12.90 6.00 5.34
CA ALA A 76 -13.17 6.41 6.72
C ALA A 76 -13.96 5.33 7.51
N THR A 77 -13.36 4.16 7.68
CA THR A 77 -14.03 2.97 8.24
C THR A 77 -14.52 3.20 9.66
N ALA A 78 -13.70 3.79 10.53
CA ALA A 78 -14.06 4.00 11.93
C ALA A 78 -15.22 5.00 12.07
N LEU A 79 -15.21 6.08 11.30
CA LEU A 79 -16.31 7.05 11.30
C LEU A 79 -17.59 6.45 10.70
N PHE A 80 -17.49 5.67 9.64
CA PHE A 80 -18.65 4.99 9.05
C PHE A 80 -19.32 4.07 10.08
N GLU A 81 -18.55 3.24 10.78
CA GLU A 81 -19.06 2.36 11.83
C GLU A 81 -19.70 3.17 12.97
N LYS A 82 -19.07 4.26 13.42
CA LYS A 82 -19.58 5.16 14.46
C LYS A 82 -20.91 5.78 14.04
N HIS A 83 -21.00 6.35 12.84
CA HIS A 83 -22.22 6.98 12.35
C HIS A 83 -23.34 5.97 12.12
N TYR A 84 -23.02 4.77 11.64
CA TYR A 84 -24.01 3.72 11.44
C TYR A 84 -24.53 3.19 12.80
N SER A 85 -23.67 3.03 13.78
CA SER A 85 -24.10 2.66 15.14
C SER A 85 -25.05 3.72 15.75
N HIS A 86 -24.73 5.00 15.56
CA HIS A 86 -25.62 6.09 15.99
C HIS A 86 -26.98 6.02 15.28
N PHE A 87 -27.00 5.82 13.95
CA PHE A 87 -28.22 5.66 13.18
C PHE A 87 -29.09 4.50 13.68
N LEU A 88 -28.49 3.37 14.00
CA LEU A 88 -29.23 2.23 14.53
C LEU A 88 -29.83 2.51 15.91
N ALA A 89 -29.18 3.32 16.74
CA ALA A 89 -29.65 3.67 18.08
C ALA A 89 -30.73 4.75 18.06
N GLU A 90 -30.57 5.80 17.24
CA GLU A 90 -31.35 7.04 17.29
C GLU A 90 -32.28 7.24 16.08
N GLY A 91 -32.13 6.44 15.02
CA GLY A 91 -32.87 6.60 13.76
C GLY A 91 -32.53 7.87 12.97
N THR A 92 -31.47 8.60 13.37
CA THR A 92 -31.02 9.86 12.75
C THR A 92 -29.53 9.85 12.47
N CYS A 93 -29.05 10.71 11.56
CA CYS A 93 -27.63 10.87 11.27
C CYS A 93 -27.10 12.23 11.76
N GLN A 94 -25.84 12.26 12.13
CA GLN A 94 -25.13 13.51 12.43
C GLN A 94 -24.89 14.31 11.15
N THR A 95 -24.84 15.63 11.23
CA THR A 95 -24.70 16.57 10.09
C THR A 95 -23.47 16.25 9.21
N LEU A 96 -22.34 15.89 9.83
CA LEU A 96 -21.10 15.61 9.12
C LEU A 96 -20.91 14.13 8.71
N ALA A 97 -21.91 13.25 8.97
CA ALA A 97 -21.77 11.83 8.66
C ALA A 97 -21.45 11.56 7.18
N SER A 98 -22.17 12.21 6.24
CA SER A 98 -21.92 12.03 4.82
C SER A 98 -20.57 12.61 4.35
N PRO A 99 -20.26 13.90 4.56
CA PRO A 99 -19.04 14.48 4.01
C PRO A 99 -17.74 13.90 4.60
N THR A 100 -17.76 13.35 5.83
CA THR A 100 -16.56 12.79 6.46
C THR A 100 -16.34 11.30 6.14
N THR A 101 -17.28 10.63 5.50
CA THR A 101 -17.18 9.20 5.16
C THR A 101 -17.03 8.94 3.66
N THR A 102 -17.03 9.95 2.81
CA THR A 102 -16.80 9.78 1.37
C THR A 102 -15.34 9.48 1.05
N LEU A 103 -15.10 8.58 0.10
CA LEU A 103 -13.75 8.18 -0.30
C LEU A 103 -12.93 9.36 -0.85
N GLY A 104 -13.56 10.27 -1.62
CA GLY A 104 -12.91 11.46 -2.18
C GLY A 104 -12.35 12.43 -1.15
N ASN A 105 -12.82 12.34 0.07
CA ASN A 105 -12.40 13.17 1.20
C ASN A 105 -10.88 13.17 1.46
N ILE A 106 -10.16 12.07 1.15
CA ILE A 106 -8.72 11.96 1.43
C ILE A 106 -7.91 12.96 0.60
N SER A 107 -7.99 12.90 -0.73
CA SER A 107 -7.23 13.81 -1.61
C SER A 107 -7.69 15.25 -1.49
N THR A 108 -8.99 15.50 -1.29
CA THR A 108 -9.56 16.84 -1.08
C THR A 108 -8.98 17.49 0.18
N TRP A 109 -8.91 16.77 1.31
CA TRP A 109 -8.31 17.31 2.53
C TRP A 109 -6.81 17.56 2.39
N VAL A 110 -6.10 16.68 1.67
CA VAL A 110 -4.67 16.90 1.38
C VAL A 110 -4.49 18.14 0.50
N ALA A 111 -5.33 18.34 -0.52
CA ALA A 111 -5.27 19.54 -1.37
C ALA A 111 -5.54 20.83 -0.56
N GLN A 112 -6.59 20.82 0.27
CA GLN A 112 -6.93 21.95 1.13
C GLN A 112 -5.80 22.28 2.13
N ASP A 113 -5.24 21.26 2.75
CA ASP A 113 -4.15 21.40 3.72
C ASP A 113 -2.87 21.97 3.12
N LEU A 114 -2.52 21.55 1.90
CA LEU A 114 -1.33 22.01 1.19
C LEU A 114 -1.57 23.31 0.40
N GLY A 115 -2.81 23.84 0.39
CA GLY A 115 -3.17 24.99 -0.44
C GLY A 115 -3.02 24.72 -1.94
N ASN A 116 -3.04 23.45 -2.35
CA ASN A 116 -2.82 23.05 -3.73
C ASN A 116 -4.10 23.19 -4.56
N GLN A 117 -3.98 23.74 -5.77
CA GLN A 117 -5.08 23.95 -6.73
C GLN A 117 -4.94 23.07 -7.98
N GLY A 118 -4.13 22.02 -7.92
CA GLY A 118 -4.01 21.02 -8.97
C GLY A 118 -5.21 20.09 -9.02
N PHE A 119 -5.19 19.16 -9.99
CA PHE A 119 -6.20 18.11 -10.07
C PHE A 119 -6.12 17.17 -8.86
N GLU A 120 -7.27 16.81 -8.31
CA GLU A 120 -7.32 15.87 -7.20
C GLU A 120 -8.27 14.70 -7.49
N LEU A 121 -7.85 13.51 -7.05
CA LEU A 121 -8.61 12.27 -7.19
C LEU A 121 -8.33 11.34 -6.01
N SER A 122 -9.37 10.74 -5.46
CA SER A 122 -9.25 9.55 -4.63
C SER A 122 -9.95 8.38 -5.31
N HIS A 123 -9.40 7.17 -5.14
CA HIS A 123 -9.94 5.96 -5.73
C HIS A 123 -9.74 4.76 -4.84
N SER A 124 -10.40 3.66 -5.18
CA SER A 124 -10.21 2.35 -4.55
C SER A 124 -10.12 1.27 -5.62
N ILE A 125 -9.01 0.51 -5.59
CA ILE A 125 -8.86 -0.77 -6.29
C ILE A 125 -8.38 -1.79 -5.24
N THR A 126 -9.10 -1.85 -4.14
CA THR A 126 -8.82 -2.73 -3.01
C THR A 126 -7.33 -2.67 -2.57
N CYS A 127 -6.65 -3.81 -2.39
CA CYS A 127 -5.28 -3.84 -1.86
C CYS A 127 -4.21 -3.32 -2.84
N SER A 128 -4.52 -3.18 -4.12
CA SER A 128 -3.61 -2.66 -5.14
C SER A 128 -3.74 -1.14 -5.38
N THR A 129 -4.56 -0.46 -4.59
CA THR A 129 -4.93 0.97 -4.75
C THR A 129 -3.71 1.89 -4.94
N ALA A 130 -2.74 1.87 -4.04
CA ALA A 130 -1.60 2.79 -4.11
C ALA A 130 -0.78 2.62 -5.41
N LEU A 131 -0.54 1.39 -5.87
CA LEU A 131 0.19 1.17 -7.13
C LEU A 131 -0.64 1.57 -8.35
N HIS A 132 -1.96 1.39 -8.33
CA HIS A 132 -2.83 1.92 -9.39
C HIS A 132 -2.89 3.46 -9.39
N GLY A 133 -2.73 4.10 -8.22
CA GLY A 133 -2.53 5.55 -8.13
C GLY A 133 -1.29 6.01 -8.88
N ILE A 134 -0.19 5.25 -8.78
CA ILE A 134 1.03 5.50 -9.54
C ILE A 134 0.78 5.35 -11.05
N ALA A 135 0.08 4.28 -11.47
CA ALA A 135 -0.28 4.09 -12.88
C ALA A 135 -1.09 5.26 -13.44
N ASN A 136 -2.06 5.72 -12.67
CA ASN A 136 -2.88 6.87 -13.03
C ASN A 136 -2.04 8.15 -13.14
N ALA A 137 -1.19 8.44 -12.15
CA ALA A 137 -0.31 9.60 -12.20
C ALA A 137 0.65 9.58 -13.39
N ILE A 138 1.24 8.42 -13.72
CA ILE A 138 2.08 8.27 -14.91
C ILE A 138 1.30 8.63 -16.19
N ALA A 139 0.05 8.21 -16.32
CA ALA A 139 -0.77 8.56 -17.48
C ALA A 139 -0.99 10.08 -17.60
N TRP A 140 -1.21 10.79 -16.50
CA TRP A 140 -1.32 12.25 -16.47
C TRP A 140 -0.01 12.95 -16.80
N LEU A 141 1.10 12.46 -16.25
CA LEU A 141 2.45 12.99 -16.53
C LEU A 141 2.84 12.76 -17.99
N GLU A 142 2.57 11.56 -18.54
CA GLU A 142 2.86 11.25 -19.94
C GLU A 142 2.00 12.02 -20.92
N SER A 143 0.73 12.29 -20.58
CA SER A 143 -0.17 13.12 -21.39
C SER A 143 0.21 14.62 -21.40
N GLY A 144 1.05 15.06 -20.46
CA GLY A 144 1.42 16.46 -20.27
C GLY A 144 0.33 17.33 -19.61
N MET A 145 -0.78 16.72 -19.12
CA MET A 145 -1.84 17.44 -18.43
C MET A 145 -1.41 17.92 -17.04
N GLU A 146 -0.46 17.20 -16.41
CA GLU A 146 0.22 17.62 -15.18
C GLU A 146 1.73 17.39 -15.31
N GLN A 147 2.52 18.21 -14.60
CA GLN A 147 3.98 18.09 -14.59
C GLN A 147 4.48 17.33 -13.36
N ARG A 148 3.68 17.34 -12.29
CA ARG A 148 3.99 16.77 -10.97
C ARG A 148 2.76 16.11 -10.40
N PHE A 149 2.96 15.02 -9.67
CA PHE A 149 1.85 14.30 -9.05
C PHE A 149 2.23 13.76 -7.66
N LEU A 150 1.45 14.10 -6.64
CA LEU A 150 1.53 13.49 -5.33
C LEU A 150 0.64 12.24 -5.33
N VAL A 151 1.23 11.09 -5.15
CA VAL A 151 0.53 9.79 -5.15
C VAL A 151 0.70 9.06 -3.84
N GLY A 152 -0.27 8.22 -3.50
CA GLY A 152 -0.13 7.42 -2.30
C GLY A 152 -1.33 6.54 -1.98
N GLY A 153 -1.28 5.98 -0.78
CA GLY A 153 -2.38 5.24 -0.18
C GLY A 153 -2.40 5.42 1.31
N SER A 154 -3.58 5.40 1.90
CA SER A 154 -3.79 5.55 3.33
C SER A 154 -4.88 4.63 3.85
N GLU A 155 -4.65 3.98 4.99
CA GLU A 155 -5.58 3.04 5.61
C GLU A 155 -5.52 3.07 7.13
N ALA A 156 -6.70 3.10 7.76
CA ALA A 156 -6.88 2.93 9.20
C ALA A 156 -7.93 1.84 9.49
N PRO A 157 -7.67 0.56 9.12
CA PRO A 157 -8.68 -0.48 9.09
C PRO A 157 -8.80 -1.27 10.41
N LEU A 158 -8.09 -0.89 11.47
CA LEU A 158 -8.01 -1.68 12.71
C LEU A 158 -9.24 -1.49 13.61
N THR A 159 -10.44 -1.57 13.01
CA THR A 159 -11.72 -1.53 13.72
C THR A 159 -12.20 -2.94 14.09
N PRO A 160 -13.00 -3.10 15.16
CA PRO A 160 -13.55 -4.40 15.54
C PRO A 160 -14.32 -5.07 14.39
N PHE A 161 -15.12 -4.31 13.63
CA PHE A 161 -15.93 -4.86 12.54
C PHE A 161 -15.05 -5.31 11.36
N THR A 162 -14.07 -4.51 10.94
CA THR A 162 -13.13 -4.92 9.90
C THR A 162 -12.38 -6.19 10.27
N ILE A 163 -11.88 -6.29 11.50
CA ILE A 163 -11.20 -7.49 11.99
C ILE A 163 -12.16 -8.70 11.98
N ALA A 164 -13.41 -8.51 12.41
CA ALA A 164 -14.41 -9.55 12.36
C ALA A 164 -14.71 -10.03 10.93
N GLN A 165 -14.79 -9.12 9.96
CA GLN A 165 -14.97 -9.46 8.54
C GLN A 165 -13.84 -10.36 8.01
N VAL A 166 -12.57 -10.04 8.32
CA VAL A 166 -11.42 -10.85 7.89
C VAL A 166 -11.35 -12.19 8.62
N LYS A 167 -11.72 -12.23 9.91
CA LYS A 167 -11.87 -13.49 10.66
C LYS A 167 -12.97 -14.38 10.05
N ALA A 168 -14.07 -13.80 9.60
CA ALA A 168 -15.16 -14.54 8.95
C ALA A 168 -14.70 -15.19 7.62
N LEU A 169 -13.72 -14.61 6.92
CA LEU A 169 -13.07 -15.21 5.76
C LEU A 169 -12.11 -16.35 6.12
N LYS A 170 -11.85 -16.61 7.41
CA LYS A 170 -10.92 -17.62 7.92
C LYS A 170 -9.48 -17.44 7.44
N ILE A 171 -9.05 -16.20 7.24
CA ILE A 171 -7.70 -15.86 6.78
C ILE A 171 -6.87 -15.08 7.81
N TYR A 172 -7.50 -14.60 8.89
CA TYR A 172 -6.80 -13.90 9.96
C TYR A 172 -5.92 -14.85 10.78
N SER A 173 -4.73 -14.36 11.17
CA SER A 173 -3.78 -15.15 11.95
C SER A 173 -4.26 -15.44 13.37
N SER A 174 -4.01 -16.67 13.82
CA SER A 174 -4.11 -17.08 15.22
C SER A 174 -2.74 -17.39 15.85
N LEU A 175 -1.65 -17.07 15.14
CA LEU A 175 -0.29 -17.32 15.61
C LEU A 175 0.15 -16.23 16.60
N SER A 176 1.06 -16.63 17.49
CA SER A 176 1.68 -15.76 18.50
C SER A 176 2.84 -14.96 17.91
N LEU A 177 3.28 -13.93 18.64
CA LEU A 177 4.56 -13.25 18.38
C LEU A 177 5.73 -14.26 18.45
N PRO A 178 6.88 -13.98 17.80
CA PRO A 178 7.20 -12.71 17.16
C PRO A 178 6.72 -12.56 15.72
N TYR A 179 6.32 -13.62 15.03
CA TYR A 179 5.94 -13.57 13.61
C TYR A 179 4.53 -14.15 13.36
N PRO A 180 3.47 -13.47 13.81
CA PRO A 180 2.11 -13.93 13.56
C PRO A 180 1.71 -13.89 12.09
N CYS A 181 2.30 -13.02 11.27
CA CYS A 181 2.16 -13.04 9.82
C CYS A 181 3.31 -13.84 9.19
N ARG A 182 2.98 -14.95 8.54
CA ARG A 182 3.91 -15.87 7.87
C ARG A 182 3.77 -15.77 6.36
N ALA A 183 3.74 -14.55 5.82
CA ALA A 183 3.72 -14.33 4.37
C ALA A 183 4.94 -14.99 3.70
N MET A 184 4.75 -15.59 2.53
CA MET A 184 5.74 -16.37 1.77
C MET A 184 6.19 -17.69 2.42
N ASP A 185 5.84 -17.98 3.67
CA ASP A 185 6.16 -19.27 4.28
C ASP A 185 5.24 -20.37 3.73
N MET A 186 5.75 -21.17 2.81
CA MET A 186 4.98 -22.23 2.16
C MET A 186 4.79 -23.47 3.04
N THR A 187 5.43 -23.52 4.20
CA THR A 187 5.26 -24.62 5.18
C THR A 187 4.08 -24.39 6.14
N LYS A 188 3.50 -23.19 6.14
CA LYS A 188 2.37 -22.83 7.01
C LYS A 188 1.15 -23.73 6.74
N LYS A 189 0.46 -24.12 7.81
CA LYS A 189 -0.71 -25.01 7.76
C LYS A 189 -2.05 -24.30 7.79
N GLN A 190 -2.03 -22.98 8.02
CA GLN A 190 -3.21 -22.13 8.09
C GLN A 190 -2.88 -20.74 7.49
N SER A 191 -3.91 -20.00 7.09
CA SER A 191 -3.73 -18.60 6.71
C SER A 191 -3.33 -17.77 7.92
N THR A 192 -2.42 -16.81 7.71
CA THR A 192 -1.74 -16.04 8.75
C THR A 192 -1.73 -14.54 8.42
N MET A 193 -2.76 -14.05 7.75
CA MET A 193 -2.89 -12.62 7.49
C MET A 193 -3.06 -11.86 8.82
N VAL A 194 -2.33 -10.78 8.97
CA VAL A 194 -2.50 -9.79 10.04
C VAL A 194 -2.81 -8.46 9.40
N LEU A 195 -3.80 -7.74 9.89
CA LEU A 195 -4.10 -6.39 9.43
C LEU A 195 -3.15 -5.37 10.05
N GLY A 196 -2.84 -4.33 9.26
CA GLY A 196 -2.08 -3.18 9.69
C GLY A 196 -2.72 -1.87 9.24
N GLU A 197 -2.31 -0.78 9.83
CA GLU A 197 -2.66 0.58 9.46
C GLU A 197 -1.43 1.33 8.98
N GLY A 198 -1.63 2.37 8.17
CA GLY A 198 -0.54 3.22 7.70
C GLY A 198 -0.85 3.97 6.42
N ALA A 199 0.09 4.79 6.01
CA ALA A 199 0.04 5.57 4.78
C ALA A 199 1.43 5.70 4.14
N GLY A 200 1.45 6.03 2.84
CA GLY A 200 2.66 6.41 2.15
C GLY A 200 2.35 7.36 1.00
N CYS A 201 3.14 8.43 0.88
CA CYS A 201 3.02 9.44 -0.16
C CYS A 201 4.34 9.66 -0.88
N PHE A 202 4.27 9.86 -2.19
CA PHE A 202 5.40 10.01 -3.10
C PHE A 202 5.14 11.18 -4.06
N CYS A 203 6.15 12.02 -4.23
CA CYS A 203 6.18 13.06 -5.24
C CYS A 203 6.77 12.47 -6.53
N LEU A 204 5.97 12.40 -7.59
CA LEU A 204 6.36 11.92 -8.91
C LEU A 204 6.49 13.09 -9.87
N GLU A 205 7.56 13.12 -10.63
CA GLU A 205 7.84 14.12 -11.65
C GLU A 205 8.41 13.43 -12.88
N LYS A 206 8.00 13.86 -14.08
CA LYS A 206 8.51 13.32 -15.34
C LYS A 206 9.88 13.91 -15.64
N GLY A 207 10.87 13.06 -15.89
CA GLY A 207 12.23 13.47 -16.27
C GLY A 207 13.30 12.75 -15.46
N GLU A 208 14.55 13.14 -15.74
CA GLU A 208 15.72 12.68 -14.99
C GLU A 208 16.18 13.77 -14.03
N TYR A 209 16.23 13.46 -12.75
CA TYR A 209 16.60 14.39 -11.69
C TYR A 209 17.72 13.77 -10.86
N THR A 210 18.78 14.54 -10.62
CA THR A 210 19.94 14.09 -9.83
C THR A 210 19.62 13.82 -8.37
N ASN A 211 18.54 14.40 -7.86
CA ASN A 211 18.04 14.22 -6.51
C ASN A 211 16.88 13.21 -6.42
N ALA A 212 16.54 12.54 -7.52
CA ALA A 212 15.53 11.47 -7.49
C ALA A 212 15.99 10.34 -6.57
N LEU A 213 15.08 9.88 -5.71
CA LEU A 213 15.35 8.74 -4.83
C LEU A 213 15.37 7.42 -5.61
N ALA A 214 14.56 7.31 -6.65
CA ALA A 214 14.50 6.19 -7.57
C ALA A 214 13.68 6.58 -8.80
N HIS A 215 13.75 5.75 -9.85
CA HIS A 215 12.98 5.92 -11.08
C HIS A 215 11.98 4.79 -11.24
N ILE A 216 10.75 5.10 -11.63
CA ILE A 216 9.77 4.11 -12.07
C ILE A 216 10.03 3.89 -13.56
N VAL A 217 10.57 2.74 -13.91
CA VAL A 217 11.01 2.43 -15.29
C VAL A 217 10.06 1.49 -16.02
N GLY A 218 9.13 0.86 -15.30
CA GLY A 218 8.15 -0.03 -15.92
C GLY A 218 6.90 -0.19 -15.07
N ILE A 219 5.78 -0.34 -15.76
CA ILE A 219 4.49 -0.59 -15.12
C ILE A 219 3.65 -1.53 -15.97
N GLY A 220 2.94 -2.44 -15.32
CA GLY A 220 2.01 -3.34 -15.97
C GLY A 220 0.84 -3.65 -15.05
N PHE A 221 -0.34 -3.74 -15.61
CA PHE A 221 -1.56 -4.09 -14.88
C PHE A 221 -2.42 -5.05 -15.70
N ALA A 222 -3.19 -5.87 -15.00
CA ALA A 222 -4.10 -6.83 -15.61
C ALA A 222 -5.24 -7.18 -14.65
N THR A 223 -6.36 -7.59 -15.22
CA THR A 223 -7.49 -8.16 -14.48
C THR A 223 -7.72 -9.58 -14.96
N GLU A 224 -7.99 -10.50 -14.05
CA GLU A 224 -8.34 -11.88 -14.40
C GLU A 224 -9.85 -12.15 -14.22
N LYS A 225 -10.33 -13.20 -14.88
CA LYS A 225 -11.72 -13.63 -14.73
C LYS A 225 -11.93 -14.27 -13.36
N LEU A 226 -12.86 -13.72 -12.61
CA LEU A 226 -13.20 -14.23 -11.29
C LEU A 226 -14.21 -15.37 -11.35
N THR A 227 -14.07 -16.33 -10.44
CA THR A 227 -15.09 -17.33 -10.13
C THR A 227 -15.98 -16.91 -8.96
N HIS A 228 -15.46 -16.06 -8.06
CA HIS A 228 -16.17 -15.40 -6.96
C HIS A 228 -15.37 -14.18 -6.49
N SER A 229 -16.00 -13.29 -5.71
CA SER A 229 -15.48 -11.95 -5.35
C SER A 229 -14.10 -11.90 -4.66
N VAL A 230 -13.65 -12.98 -4.08
CA VAL A 230 -12.32 -13.08 -3.42
C VAL A 230 -11.39 -14.09 -4.10
N SER A 231 -11.77 -14.62 -5.28
CA SER A 231 -10.93 -15.58 -5.98
C SER A 231 -9.72 -14.91 -6.62
N LEU A 232 -8.64 -15.65 -6.62
CA LEU A 232 -7.47 -15.46 -7.47
C LEU A 232 -7.24 -16.79 -8.18
N SER A 233 -6.86 -16.79 -9.44
CA SER A 233 -6.53 -18.03 -10.15
C SER A 233 -5.36 -18.73 -9.45
N LYS A 234 -5.30 -20.06 -9.52
CA LYS A 234 -4.24 -20.86 -8.89
C LYS A 234 -2.84 -20.43 -9.33
N ASN A 235 -2.73 -19.93 -10.55
CA ASN A 235 -1.47 -19.51 -11.15
C ASN A 235 -1.25 -18.01 -11.12
N GLY A 236 -2.16 -17.22 -10.51
CA GLY A 236 -2.05 -15.77 -10.43
C GLY A 236 -1.98 -15.10 -11.81
N ASP A 237 -2.93 -15.42 -12.70
CA ASP A 237 -2.88 -15.02 -14.13
C ASP A 237 -2.78 -13.51 -14.31
N CYS A 238 -3.47 -12.73 -13.47
CA CYS A 238 -3.34 -11.26 -13.48
C CYS A 238 -1.93 -10.79 -13.08
N LEU A 239 -1.29 -11.47 -12.12
CA LEU A 239 0.09 -11.17 -11.71
C LEU A 239 1.10 -11.55 -12.78
N GLN A 240 0.94 -12.71 -13.44
CA GLN A 240 1.79 -13.08 -14.58
C GLN A 240 1.74 -11.99 -15.64
N THR A 241 0.51 -11.65 -16.07
CA THR A 241 0.31 -10.63 -17.11
C THR A 241 0.83 -9.25 -16.70
N SER A 242 0.60 -8.84 -15.44
CA SER A 242 1.08 -7.53 -14.96
C SER A 242 2.61 -7.48 -14.89
N MET A 243 3.27 -8.55 -14.41
CA MET A 243 4.74 -8.63 -14.39
C MET A 243 5.32 -8.60 -15.81
N GLN A 244 4.80 -9.40 -16.75
CA GLN A 244 5.25 -9.41 -18.14
C GLN A 244 5.13 -8.02 -18.79
N ARG A 245 4.01 -7.32 -18.57
CA ARG A 245 3.80 -5.96 -19.08
C ARG A 245 4.75 -4.95 -18.43
N ALA A 246 4.99 -5.05 -17.14
CA ALA A 246 5.92 -4.18 -16.42
C ALA A 246 7.35 -4.37 -16.92
N LEU A 247 7.78 -5.62 -17.11
CA LEU A 247 9.09 -5.96 -17.68
C LEU A 247 9.24 -5.41 -19.10
N ALA A 248 8.26 -5.65 -19.98
CA ALA A 248 8.27 -5.14 -21.34
C ALA A 248 8.31 -3.60 -21.39
N SER A 249 7.54 -2.93 -20.53
CA SER A 249 7.54 -1.48 -20.37
C SER A 249 8.91 -0.95 -19.92
N ALA A 250 9.61 -1.69 -19.06
CA ALA A 250 10.96 -1.40 -18.60
C ALA A 250 12.07 -1.86 -19.57
N ARG A 251 11.75 -2.37 -20.75
CA ARG A 251 12.70 -2.95 -21.74
C ARG A 251 13.41 -4.21 -21.25
N ASN A 252 12.72 -5.01 -20.43
CA ASN A 252 13.16 -6.30 -19.89
C ASN A 252 14.51 -6.26 -19.15
N PRO A 253 14.69 -5.41 -18.13
CA PRO A 253 15.90 -5.42 -17.34
C PRO A 253 15.98 -6.70 -16.51
N LYS A 254 17.20 -7.09 -16.10
CA LYS A 254 17.36 -8.08 -15.05
C LYS A 254 16.77 -7.53 -13.74
N ILE A 255 15.90 -8.29 -13.11
CA ILE A 255 15.32 -7.96 -11.80
C ILE A 255 16.16 -8.58 -10.71
N ASP A 256 16.63 -7.79 -9.74
CA ASP A 256 17.44 -8.26 -8.63
C ASP A 256 16.57 -8.79 -7.48
N ALA A 257 15.45 -8.12 -7.22
CA ALA A 257 14.53 -8.52 -6.16
C ALA A 257 13.05 -8.26 -6.53
N ILE A 258 12.15 -9.05 -5.96
CA ILE A 258 10.70 -8.84 -6.01
C ILE A 258 10.20 -8.60 -4.60
N ILE A 259 9.48 -7.48 -4.39
CA ILE A 259 8.68 -7.26 -3.19
C ILE A 259 7.28 -7.79 -3.48
N THR A 260 6.96 -8.92 -2.84
CA THR A 260 5.71 -9.64 -3.10
C THR A 260 4.50 -8.97 -2.45
N HIS A 261 3.34 -9.23 -3.01
CA HIS A 261 2.07 -8.90 -2.37
C HIS A 261 1.75 -9.84 -1.21
N CYS A 262 2.21 -11.08 -1.24
CA CYS A 262 1.89 -12.14 -0.29
C CYS A 262 1.41 -11.62 1.07
N THR A 263 0.20 -12.00 1.47
CA THR A 263 -0.47 -11.51 2.69
C THR A 263 -0.47 -12.52 3.84
N GLY A 264 0.15 -13.67 3.65
CA GLY A 264 0.13 -14.78 4.60
C GLY A 264 -1.04 -15.75 4.40
N THR A 265 -1.85 -15.58 3.35
CA THR A 265 -2.90 -16.55 3.01
C THR A 265 -2.33 -17.73 2.23
N ILE A 266 -2.83 -18.95 2.48
CA ILE A 266 -2.30 -20.15 1.80
C ILE A 266 -2.46 -20.03 0.28
N LYS A 267 -3.68 -19.75 -0.19
CA LYS A 267 -3.98 -19.72 -1.62
C LYS A 267 -3.38 -18.50 -2.34
N GLY A 268 -3.43 -17.34 -1.69
CA GLY A 268 -2.92 -16.08 -2.28
C GLY A 268 -1.40 -16.12 -2.44
N ASP A 269 -0.69 -16.53 -1.40
CA ASP A 269 0.78 -16.62 -1.45
C ASP A 269 1.22 -17.64 -2.49
N GLN A 270 0.55 -18.83 -2.56
CA GLN A 270 0.85 -19.85 -3.57
C GLN A 270 0.61 -19.34 -4.99
N ALA A 271 -0.49 -18.61 -5.22
CA ALA A 271 -0.81 -18.08 -6.55
C ALA A 271 0.24 -17.08 -7.03
N GLU A 272 0.71 -16.18 -6.14
CA GLU A 272 1.76 -15.22 -6.50
C GLU A 272 3.10 -15.92 -6.76
N LEU A 273 3.49 -16.87 -5.93
CA LEU A 273 4.74 -17.62 -6.14
C LEU A 273 4.69 -18.45 -7.43
N ASN A 274 3.54 -19.04 -7.77
CA ASN A 274 3.35 -19.72 -9.06
C ASN A 274 3.47 -18.73 -10.24
N ALA A 275 2.94 -17.51 -10.08
CA ALA A 275 3.06 -16.47 -11.11
C ALA A 275 4.51 -16.03 -11.31
N ILE A 276 5.27 -15.85 -10.24
CA ILE A 276 6.71 -15.52 -10.30
C ILE A 276 7.49 -16.65 -10.98
N GLU A 277 7.22 -17.92 -10.61
CA GLU A 277 7.81 -19.08 -11.26
C GLU A 277 7.55 -19.09 -12.77
N ALA A 278 6.30 -18.85 -13.17
CA ALA A 278 5.92 -18.85 -14.58
C ALA A 278 6.57 -17.74 -15.40
N VAL A 279 6.87 -16.58 -14.78
CA VAL A 279 7.47 -15.43 -15.47
C VAL A 279 8.99 -15.51 -15.49
N PHE A 280 9.63 -15.96 -14.41
CA PHE A 280 11.09 -15.90 -14.25
C PHE A 280 11.79 -17.26 -14.41
N GLY A 281 11.04 -18.38 -14.31
CA GLY A 281 11.61 -19.72 -14.44
C GLY A 281 12.74 -19.98 -13.44
N ASP A 282 13.88 -20.44 -13.96
CA ASP A 282 15.07 -20.76 -13.15
C ASP A 282 15.85 -19.51 -12.72
N GLU A 283 15.67 -18.37 -13.39
CA GLU A 283 16.35 -17.10 -13.07
C GLU A 283 15.55 -16.24 -12.08
N LYS A 284 15.14 -16.82 -10.96
CA LYS A 284 14.30 -16.14 -9.96
C LYS A 284 15.06 -15.02 -9.27
N PRO A 285 14.49 -13.80 -9.25
CA PRO A 285 14.98 -12.73 -8.38
C PRO A 285 14.88 -13.09 -6.89
N LEU A 286 15.59 -12.37 -6.04
CA LEU A 286 15.40 -12.45 -4.60
C LEU A 286 13.96 -12.05 -4.23
N LEU A 287 13.34 -12.78 -3.32
CA LEU A 287 11.98 -12.50 -2.87
C LEU A 287 11.97 -11.94 -1.46
N THR A 288 11.21 -10.87 -1.26
CA THR A 288 11.00 -10.28 0.08
C THR A 288 9.59 -9.77 0.26
N ASN A 289 9.27 -9.38 1.49
CA ASN A 289 7.94 -8.92 1.90
C ASN A 289 8.02 -8.15 3.22
N ASN A 290 7.15 -7.18 3.44
CA ASN A 290 7.10 -6.39 4.68
C ASN A 290 5.86 -6.65 5.56
N LYS A 291 5.00 -7.62 5.19
CA LYS A 291 3.77 -7.91 5.94
C LYS A 291 4.04 -8.50 7.33
N TRP A 292 5.19 -9.12 7.51
CA TRP A 292 5.61 -9.62 8.82
C TRP A 292 5.87 -8.50 9.83
N GLN A 293 6.16 -7.29 9.36
CA GLN A 293 6.46 -6.11 10.16
C GLN A 293 5.25 -5.20 10.32
N HIS A 294 4.61 -4.84 9.21
CA HIS A 294 3.53 -3.84 9.19
C HIS A 294 2.12 -4.46 9.21
N GLY A 295 2.00 -5.75 8.94
CA GLY A 295 0.71 -6.34 8.59
C GLY A 295 0.25 -5.94 7.18
N HIS A 296 -0.94 -6.36 6.80
CA HIS A 296 -1.55 -5.98 5.53
C HIS A 296 -2.34 -4.69 5.67
N THR A 297 -1.82 -3.62 5.11
CA THR A 297 -2.39 -2.27 5.15
C THR A 297 -3.30 -1.97 3.96
N TYR A 298 -3.98 -2.98 3.40
CA TYR A 298 -4.92 -2.85 2.28
C TYR A 298 -4.40 -1.91 1.18
N GLY A 299 -5.14 -0.82 0.89
CA GLY A 299 -4.83 0.13 -0.17
C GLY A 299 -3.51 0.87 -0.02
N ALA A 300 -2.99 1.02 1.20
CA ALA A 300 -1.68 1.60 1.46
C ALA A 300 -0.51 0.63 1.23
N SER A 301 -0.78 -0.68 1.11
CA SER A 301 0.25 -1.73 1.05
C SER A 301 1.25 -1.51 -0.09
N GLY A 302 0.78 -1.12 -1.28
CA GLY A 302 1.64 -0.83 -2.42
C GLY A 302 2.59 0.36 -2.18
N ALA A 303 2.13 1.38 -1.45
CA ALA A 303 2.97 2.52 -1.07
C ALA A 303 4.09 2.10 -0.11
N LEU A 304 3.79 1.28 0.90
CA LEU A 304 4.80 0.77 1.82
C LEU A 304 5.80 -0.17 1.13
N ASN A 305 5.35 -0.97 0.16
CA ASN A 305 6.24 -1.78 -0.68
C ASN A 305 7.16 -0.90 -1.54
N LEU A 306 6.64 0.18 -2.13
CA LEU A 306 7.45 1.13 -2.90
C LEU A 306 8.50 1.82 -2.02
N ALA A 307 8.13 2.22 -0.80
CA ALA A 307 9.09 2.79 0.14
C ALA A 307 10.20 1.80 0.52
N MET A 308 9.87 0.52 0.71
CA MET A 308 10.86 -0.54 0.93
C MET A 308 11.79 -0.68 -0.28
N ALA A 309 11.25 -0.69 -1.51
CA ALA A 309 12.06 -0.76 -2.74
C ALA A 309 13.04 0.42 -2.84
N VAL A 310 12.54 1.64 -2.63
CA VAL A 310 13.38 2.86 -2.65
C VAL A 310 14.48 2.78 -1.59
N ARG A 311 14.16 2.37 -0.36
CA ARG A 311 15.15 2.21 0.73
C ARG A 311 16.21 1.15 0.39
N MET A 312 15.80 0.01 -0.16
CA MET A 312 16.71 -1.06 -0.59
C MET A 312 17.67 -0.58 -1.69
N LEU A 313 17.16 0.15 -2.71
CA LEU A 313 17.95 0.73 -3.79
C LEU A 313 18.93 1.81 -3.29
N GLN A 314 18.46 2.74 -2.45
CA GLN A 314 19.27 3.83 -1.91
C GLN A 314 20.42 3.32 -1.04
N ASN A 315 20.16 2.33 -0.19
CA ASN A 315 21.13 1.77 0.74
C ASN A 315 21.92 0.60 0.14
N ASN A 316 21.56 0.14 -1.06
CA ASN A 316 22.10 -1.06 -1.69
C ASN A 316 22.05 -2.29 -0.76
N LEU A 317 20.91 -2.48 -0.10
CA LEU A 317 20.72 -3.49 0.92
C LEU A 317 19.45 -4.31 0.63
N PHE A 318 19.60 -5.63 0.51
CA PHE A 318 18.46 -6.53 0.47
C PHE A 318 17.90 -6.74 1.89
N GLU A 319 16.61 -6.57 2.08
CA GLU A 319 15.92 -6.78 3.35
C GLU A 319 15.22 -8.15 3.33
N PRO A 320 15.79 -9.20 3.96
CA PRO A 320 15.20 -10.53 3.95
C PRO A 320 14.02 -10.64 4.91
N VAL A 321 13.14 -11.62 4.64
CA VAL A 321 12.09 -12.01 5.58
C VAL A 321 12.72 -12.87 6.71
N PRO A 322 12.59 -12.48 8.00
CA PRO A 322 13.43 -13.03 9.07
C PRO A 322 13.20 -14.50 9.42
N TYR A 323 12.08 -15.08 9.02
CA TYR A 323 11.74 -16.49 9.28
C TYR A 323 11.89 -17.38 8.04
N LEU A 324 12.38 -16.83 6.92
CA LEU A 324 12.72 -17.60 5.74
C LEU A 324 14.22 -17.85 5.67
N PRO A 325 14.67 -18.87 4.92
CA PRO A 325 16.10 -19.09 4.68
C PRO A 325 16.73 -17.83 4.08
N VAL A 326 17.91 -17.48 4.58
CA VAL A 326 18.71 -16.41 4.00
C VAL A 326 19.14 -16.82 2.59
N PRO A 327 19.02 -15.96 1.56
CA PRO A 327 19.49 -16.27 0.21
C PRO A 327 20.98 -16.63 0.21
N GLU A 328 21.37 -17.63 -0.57
CA GLU A 328 22.78 -18.08 -0.69
C GLU A 328 23.68 -16.99 -1.28
N SER A 329 23.14 -16.15 -2.15
CA SER A 329 23.83 -15.00 -2.72
C SER A 329 22.92 -13.79 -2.78
N ILE A 330 23.47 -12.65 -2.40
CA ILE A 330 22.82 -11.34 -2.56
C ILE A 330 23.70 -10.54 -3.52
N PRO A 331 23.13 -9.90 -4.57
CA PRO A 331 23.91 -9.09 -5.49
C PRO A 331 24.64 -7.96 -4.75
N ASP A 332 25.88 -7.69 -5.14
CA ASP A 332 26.67 -6.57 -4.59
C ASP A 332 25.98 -5.22 -4.81
N LYS A 333 25.15 -5.14 -5.83
CA LYS A 333 24.39 -3.94 -6.18
C LYS A 333 22.99 -4.29 -6.64
N LEU A 334 21.99 -3.66 -6.01
CA LEU A 334 20.60 -3.71 -6.45
C LEU A 334 20.36 -2.57 -7.46
N GLN A 335 19.86 -2.93 -8.65
CA GLN A 335 19.57 -1.98 -9.72
C GLN A 335 18.09 -1.89 -10.04
N HIS A 336 17.39 -3.03 -10.07
CA HIS A 336 15.98 -3.09 -10.41
C HIS A 336 15.21 -3.95 -9.40
N ILE A 337 14.15 -3.39 -8.86
CA ILE A 337 13.22 -4.08 -7.97
C ILE A 337 11.83 -4.06 -8.59
N LEU A 338 11.20 -5.22 -8.67
CA LEU A 338 9.82 -5.36 -9.09
C LEU A 338 8.93 -5.42 -7.85
N ILE A 339 7.80 -4.71 -7.88
CA ILE A 339 6.83 -4.65 -6.79
C ILE A 339 5.50 -5.15 -7.30
N ASN A 340 4.92 -6.13 -6.64
CA ASN A 340 3.60 -6.66 -6.96
C ASN A 340 2.53 -6.15 -5.99
N ALA A 341 1.33 -5.93 -6.49
CA ALA A 341 0.12 -5.83 -5.70
C ALA A 341 -1.05 -6.47 -6.43
N VAL A 342 -1.94 -7.10 -5.68
CA VAL A 342 -3.19 -7.65 -6.19
C VAL A 342 -4.29 -7.45 -5.18
N GLY A 343 -5.48 -7.08 -5.66
CA GLY A 343 -6.65 -6.86 -4.81
C GLY A 343 -7.73 -7.92 -5.01
N PHE A 344 -8.68 -7.97 -4.09
CA PHE A 344 -9.95 -8.65 -4.34
C PHE A 344 -10.56 -8.07 -5.62
N GLY A 345 -11.03 -8.95 -6.50
CA GLY A 345 -11.45 -8.56 -7.84
C GLY A 345 -10.45 -8.96 -8.92
N GLY A 346 -9.33 -9.61 -8.55
CA GLY A 346 -8.33 -10.10 -9.49
C GLY A 346 -7.59 -8.99 -10.23
N ASN A 347 -7.42 -7.82 -9.60
CA ASN A 347 -6.73 -6.68 -10.18
C ASN A 347 -5.26 -6.72 -9.78
N GLY A 348 -4.41 -7.24 -10.66
CA GLY A 348 -2.96 -7.30 -10.50
C GLY A 348 -2.27 -6.06 -11.08
N ILE A 349 -1.24 -5.57 -10.40
CA ILE A 349 -0.35 -4.53 -10.88
C ILE A 349 1.08 -4.84 -10.44
N SER A 350 2.02 -4.57 -11.33
CA SER A 350 3.46 -4.69 -11.10
C SER A 350 4.18 -3.42 -11.52
N VAL A 351 5.12 -2.97 -10.70
CA VAL A 351 5.92 -1.77 -10.96
C VAL A 351 7.40 -2.13 -10.87
N VAL A 352 8.19 -1.71 -11.85
CA VAL A 352 9.65 -1.84 -11.84
C VAL A 352 10.25 -0.50 -11.45
N VAL A 353 11.08 -0.54 -10.41
CA VAL A 353 11.77 0.63 -9.87
C VAL A 353 13.28 0.41 -10.03
N SER A 354 13.99 1.44 -10.46
CA SER A 354 15.46 1.44 -10.56
C SER A 354 16.07 2.56 -9.71
N ARG A 355 17.37 2.41 -9.48
CA ARG A 355 18.17 3.45 -8.83
C ARG A 355 18.38 4.65 -9.74
#